data_aae599d27791a66b05d790875568936c
#
_entry.id   aae599d27791a66b05d790875568936c
#
_cell.length_a   1.000
_cell.length_b   1.000
_cell.length_c   1.000
_cell.angle_alpha   90.00
_cell.angle_beta   90.00
_cell.angle_gamma   90.00
#
_symmetry.space_group_name_H-M   'P 1'
#
loop_
_entity.id
_entity.type
_entity.pdbx_description
1 polymer ?
#
loop_
_entity_poly.entity_id
_entity_poly.type
_entity_poly.pdbx_seq_one_letter_code
_entity_poly.pdbx_strand_id
1 'polypeptide(L)'
;MDIDISTLPTPSYLVDQQLLIKNLELLSSVKERTGCKILLAQKAFSMFSVYPLIAKYLDGVTSSGVMEARLGYEEMGKEVHTYAPAFADHEMDDVIRYSDHIVFNSFHQWNKFKDKVKNSGKQIECGLRLNPKYSEIDTDIYNPCFTGSRLGITPEQFQPDQL
;
A
#
# COMPACT_ATOMS: atom_id res chain seq x y z
N MET A 1 -9.15 -27.66 12.25
CA MET A 1 -8.09 -28.61 11.80
C MET A 1 -7.15 -28.81 12.98
N ASP A 2 -7.02 -30.03 13.50
CA ASP A 2 -6.03 -30.31 14.55
C ASP A 2 -4.67 -30.45 13.87
N ILE A 3 -3.86 -29.40 13.99
CA ILE A 3 -2.49 -29.38 13.46
C ILE A 3 -1.59 -29.82 14.60
N ASP A 4 -0.84 -30.88 14.39
CA ASP A 4 0.22 -31.26 15.32
C ASP A 4 1.41 -30.31 15.16
N ILE A 5 1.43 -29.29 16.02
CA ILE A 5 2.49 -28.27 16.02
C ILE A 5 3.88 -28.84 16.35
N SER A 6 3.95 -30.03 16.97
CA SER A 6 5.23 -30.68 17.28
C SER A 6 5.99 -31.13 16.04
N THR A 7 5.30 -31.30 14.92
CA THR A 7 5.88 -31.74 13.62
C THR A 7 6.38 -30.58 12.77
N LEU A 8 6.10 -29.33 13.15
CA LEU A 8 6.47 -28.16 12.36
C LEU A 8 7.90 -27.70 12.67
N PRO A 9 8.65 -27.28 11.65
CA PRO A 9 9.96 -26.69 11.86
C PRO A 9 9.82 -25.35 12.60
N THR A 10 10.72 -25.10 13.55
CA THR A 10 10.74 -23.84 14.32
C THR A 10 12.05 -23.09 14.10
N PRO A 11 12.00 -21.73 14.01
CA PRO A 11 10.83 -20.87 14.06
C PRO A 11 10.04 -20.84 12.74
N SER A 12 8.72 -20.80 12.79
CA SER A 12 7.87 -20.67 11.59
C SER A 12 6.61 -19.86 11.86
N TYR A 13 6.09 -19.21 10.81
CA TYR A 13 4.76 -18.62 10.81
C TYR A 13 3.77 -19.60 10.19
N LEU A 14 2.64 -19.82 10.84
CA LEU A 14 1.58 -20.68 10.36
C LEU A 14 0.34 -19.84 10.01
N VAL A 15 -0.20 -20.04 8.81
CA VAL A 15 -1.46 -19.44 8.39
C VAL A 15 -2.50 -20.52 8.21
N ASP A 16 -3.60 -20.43 8.97
CA ASP A 16 -4.78 -21.26 8.74
C ASP A 16 -5.54 -20.74 7.53
N GLN A 17 -5.48 -21.51 6.44
CA GLN A 17 -6.11 -21.13 5.18
C GLN A 17 -7.63 -21.00 5.29
N GLN A 18 -8.30 -21.81 6.12
CA GLN A 18 -9.76 -21.74 6.26
C GLN A 18 -10.20 -20.47 7.01
N LEU A 19 -9.42 -20.09 8.03
CA LEU A 19 -9.66 -18.82 8.74
C LEU A 19 -9.37 -17.62 7.85
N LEU A 20 -8.30 -17.69 7.05
CA LEU A 20 -7.98 -16.66 6.07
C LEU A 20 -9.14 -16.49 5.06
N ILE A 21 -9.67 -17.57 4.51
CA ILE A 21 -10.79 -17.53 3.57
C ILE A 21 -12.01 -16.87 4.21
N LYS A 22 -12.39 -17.23 5.45
CA LYS A 22 -13.52 -16.60 6.15
C LYS A 22 -13.34 -15.08 6.30
N ASN A 23 -12.13 -14.63 6.61
CA ASN A 23 -11.84 -13.20 6.69
C ASN A 23 -11.95 -12.53 5.32
N LEU A 24 -11.45 -13.17 4.27
CA LEU A 24 -11.51 -12.68 2.90
C LEU A 24 -12.95 -12.61 2.37
N GLU A 25 -13.80 -13.60 2.69
CA GLU A 25 -15.22 -13.60 2.36
C GLU A 25 -15.95 -12.42 3.03
N LEU A 26 -15.63 -12.13 4.30
CA LEU A 26 -16.17 -10.97 4.99
C LEU A 26 -15.79 -9.65 4.28
N LEU A 27 -14.50 -9.49 3.93
CA LEU A 27 -14.03 -8.32 3.19
C LEU A 27 -14.68 -8.22 1.79
N SER A 28 -14.83 -9.35 1.08
CA SER A 28 -15.53 -9.39 -0.21
C SER A 28 -16.99 -8.94 -0.08
N SER A 29 -17.68 -9.36 0.98
CA SER A 29 -19.06 -8.93 1.23
C SER A 29 -19.19 -7.41 1.45
N VAL A 30 -18.16 -6.79 2.04
CA VAL A 30 -18.10 -5.32 2.18
C VAL A 30 -17.94 -4.67 0.82
N LYS A 31 -17.02 -5.17 -0.03
CA LYS A 31 -16.85 -4.68 -1.41
C LYS A 31 -18.16 -4.71 -2.20
N GLU A 32 -18.83 -5.85 -2.17
CA GLU A 32 -20.10 -6.05 -2.90
C GLU A 32 -21.18 -5.07 -2.46
N ARG A 33 -21.30 -4.80 -1.16
CA ARG A 33 -22.31 -3.89 -0.61
C ARG A 33 -22.00 -2.42 -0.84
N THR A 34 -20.71 -2.04 -0.91
CA THR A 34 -20.31 -0.63 -0.94
C THR A 34 -19.76 -0.18 -2.29
N GLY A 35 -19.38 -1.12 -3.15
CA GLY A 35 -18.67 -0.82 -4.41
C GLY A 35 -17.23 -0.33 -4.22
N CYS A 36 -16.67 -0.40 -3.00
CA CYS A 36 -15.29 0.01 -2.76
C CYS A 36 -14.29 -1.07 -3.19
N LYS A 37 -13.05 -0.66 -3.46
CA LYS A 37 -11.92 -1.57 -3.60
C LYS A 37 -11.26 -1.78 -2.24
N ILE A 38 -10.83 -3.01 -1.95
CA ILE A 38 -10.07 -3.33 -0.74
C ILE A 38 -8.71 -3.88 -1.14
N LEU A 39 -7.65 -3.28 -0.59
CA LEU A 39 -6.26 -3.62 -0.87
C LEU A 39 -5.60 -4.26 0.35
N LEU A 40 -4.73 -5.24 0.11
CA LEU A 40 -3.88 -5.83 1.15
C LEU A 40 -2.74 -4.87 1.50
N ALA A 41 -2.59 -4.51 2.76
CA ALA A 41 -1.45 -3.74 3.24
C ALA A 41 -0.24 -4.67 3.47
N GLN A 42 0.73 -4.66 2.55
CA GLN A 42 1.87 -5.58 2.58
C GLN A 42 2.75 -5.39 3.83
N LYS A 43 2.91 -4.16 4.32
CA LYS A 43 3.64 -3.91 5.57
C LYS A 43 3.04 -4.61 6.80
N ALA A 44 1.75 -4.95 6.77
CA ALA A 44 1.07 -5.67 7.84
C ALA A 44 1.07 -7.18 7.59
N PHE A 45 1.01 -7.60 6.34
CA PHE A 45 0.98 -9.00 5.96
C PHE A 45 1.57 -9.20 4.56
N SER A 46 2.73 -9.85 4.48
CA SER A 46 3.46 -10.09 3.23
C SER A 46 3.84 -11.56 3.00
N MET A 47 3.05 -12.49 3.54
CA MET A 47 3.23 -13.91 3.23
C MET A 47 2.74 -14.20 1.80
N PHE A 48 3.61 -13.96 0.83
CA PHE A 48 3.30 -14.01 -0.60
C PHE A 48 2.82 -15.38 -1.09
N SER A 49 3.18 -16.47 -0.42
CA SER A 49 2.71 -17.83 -0.76
C SER A 49 1.18 -17.97 -0.76
N VAL A 50 0.45 -17.08 -0.06
CA VAL A 50 -1.02 -17.05 -0.05
C VAL A 50 -1.61 -15.92 -0.89
N TYR A 51 -0.80 -15.12 -1.58
CA TYR A 51 -1.29 -14.05 -2.46
C TYR A 51 -2.21 -14.53 -3.58
N PRO A 52 -1.94 -15.67 -4.26
CA PRO A 52 -2.88 -16.20 -5.26
C PRO A 52 -4.28 -16.52 -4.70
N LEU A 53 -4.37 -16.88 -3.41
CA LEU A 53 -5.66 -17.04 -2.73
C LEU A 53 -6.31 -15.69 -2.45
N ILE A 54 -5.55 -14.73 -1.87
CA ILE A 54 -6.03 -13.40 -1.52
C ILE A 54 -6.51 -12.65 -2.77
N ALA A 55 -5.82 -12.79 -3.89
CA ALA A 55 -6.16 -12.17 -5.17
C ALA A 55 -7.56 -12.55 -5.71
N LYS A 56 -8.15 -13.65 -5.23
CA LYS A 56 -9.54 -14.02 -5.60
C LYS A 56 -10.59 -13.13 -4.93
N TYR A 57 -10.23 -12.45 -3.85
CA TYR A 57 -11.15 -11.68 -3.01
C TYR A 57 -10.84 -10.18 -3.01
N LEU A 58 -9.56 -9.81 -2.98
CA LEU A 58 -9.12 -8.41 -2.89
C LEU A 58 -8.70 -7.87 -4.27
N ASP A 59 -8.66 -6.53 -4.36
CA ASP A 59 -8.45 -5.82 -5.62
C ASP A 59 -6.97 -5.54 -5.91
N GLY A 60 -6.10 -5.67 -4.91
CA GLY A 60 -4.68 -5.40 -5.05
C GLY A 60 -3.96 -5.30 -3.71
N VAL A 61 -2.84 -4.60 -3.74
CA VAL A 61 -1.97 -4.38 -2.59
C VAL A 61 -1.64 -2.91 -2.39
N THR A 62 -1.31 -2.53 -1.14
CA THR A 62 -0.62 -1.27 -0.85
C THR A 62 0.82 -1.54 -0.49
N SER A 63 1.74 -0.75 -1.05
CA SER A 63 3.18 -0.92 -0.95
C SER A 63 3.82 0.32 -0.31
N SER A 64 4.79 0.11 0.55
CA SER A 64 5.50 1.18 1.27
C SER A 64 6.87 1.51 0.67
N GLY A 65 7.19 0.94 -0.48
CA GLY A 65 8.43 1.14 -1.23
C GLY A 65 8.55 0.19 -2.41
N VAL A 66 9.64 0.32 -3.16
CA VAL A 66 9.86 -0.40 -4.43
C VAL A 66 9.85 -1.92 -4.29
N MET A 67 10.41 -2.45 -3.21
CA MET A 67 10.48 -3.91 -3.01
C MET A 67 9.10 -4.52 -2.76
N GLU A 68 8.24 -3.83 -1.98
CA GLU A 68 6.86 -4.26 -1.79
C GLU A 68 6.04 -4.07 -3.07
N ALA A 69 6.28 -3.00 -3.85
CA ALA A 69 5.62 -2.79 -5.13
C ALA A 69 5.92 -3.95 -6.10
N ARG A 70 7.18 -4.34 -6.20
CA ARG A 70 7.61 -5.48 -6.99
C ARG A 70 6.96 -6.79 -6.52
N LEU A 71 6.97 -7.04 -5.21
CA LEU A 71 6.34 -8.23 -4.63
C LEU A 71 4.84 -8.30 -4.97
N GLY A 72 4.12 -7.18 -4.80
CA GLY A 72 2.71 -7.10 -5.16
C GLY A 72 2.46 -7.34 -6.65
N TYR A 73 3.28 -6.76 -7.51
CA TYR A 73 3.20 -6.92 -8.95
C TYR A 73 3.46 -8.37 -9.40
N GLU A 74 4.51 -9.01 -8.87
CA GLU A 74 4.92 -10.35 -9.28
C GLU A 74 4.01 -11.44 -8.68
N GLU A 75 3.56 -11.31 -7.44
CA GLU A 75 2.91 -12.40 -6.70
C GLU A 75 1.38 -12.23 -6.55
N MET A 76 0.87 -10.98 -6.51
CA MET A 76 -0.56 -10.73 -6.39
C MET A 76 -1.24 -10.63 -7.76
N GLY A 77 -0.57 -10.03 -8.76
CA GLY A 77 -1.07 -9.87 -10.11
C GLY A 77 -2.35 -9.02 -10.20
N LYS A 78 -2.50 -8.06 -9.30
CA LYS A 78 -3.62 -7.11 -9.17
C LYS A 78 -3.07 -5.69 -9.05
N GLU A 79 -3.95 -4.70 -8.79
CA GLU A 79 -3.53 -3.30 -8.63
C GLU A 79 -2.47 -3.14 -7.53
N VAL A 80 -1.44 -2.36 -7.82
CA VAL A 80 -0.38 -2.01 -6.87
C VAL A 80 -0.42 -0.51 -6.59
N HIS A 81 -0.73 -0.15 -5.34
CA HIS A 81 -0.77 1.23 -4.88
C HIS A 81 0.46 1.51 -4.03
N THR A 82 1.36 2.36 -4.50
CA THR A 82 2.63 2.63 -3.84
C THR A 82 2.65 4.02 -3.22
N TYR A 83 2.97 4.08 -1.93
CA TYR A 83 3.22 5.29 -1.18
C TYR A 83 4.49 5.15 -0.34
N ALA A 84 5.40 6.10 -0.44
CA ALA A 84 6.52 6.25 0.47
C ALA A 84 6.70 7.73 0.85
N PRO A 85 7.19 8.03 2.07
CA PRO A 85 7.51 9.41 2.46
C PRO A 85 8.55 10.07 1.54
N ALA A 86 9.43 9.26 0.95
CA ALA A 86 10.41 9.69 -0.05
C ALA A 86 10.66 8.55 -1.03
N PHE A 87 10.85 8.91 -2.31
CA PHE A 87 11.35 8.02 -3.36
C PHE A 87 12.76 8.47 -3.75
N ALA A 88 13.68 7.53 -3.83
CA ALA A 88 15.03 7.81 -4.36
C ALA A 88 14.99 7.87 -5.90
N ASP A 89 15.87 8.69 -6.48
CA ASP A 89 15.92 8.88 -7.94
C ASP A 89 16.15 7.58 -8.71
N HIS A 90 17.01 6.73 -8.18
CA HIS A 90 17.38 5.46 -8.79
C HIS A 90 16.28 4.38 -8.66
N GLU A 91 15.32 4.54 -7.74
CA GLU A 91 14.21 3.61 -7.55
C GLU A 91 12.98 3.95 -8.40
N MET A 92 12.90 5.20 -8.90
CA MET A 92 11.65 5.70 -9.49
C MET A 92 11.23 4.96 -10.76
N ASP A 93 12.17 4.45 -11.56
CA ASP A 93 11.84 3.65 -12.73
C ASP A 93 11.16 2.34 -12.36
N ASP A 94 11.64 1.70 -11.30
CA ASP A 94 11.05 0.46 -10.78
C ASP A 94 9.71 0.74 -10.08
N VAL A 95 9.58 1.85 -9.34
CA VAL A 95 8.29 2.27 -8.76
C VAL A 95 7.25 2.45 -9.87
N ILE A 96 7.58 3.14 -10.95
CA ILE A 96 6.73 3.33 -12.12
C ILE A 96 6.37 1.97 -12.76
N ARG A 97 7.36 1.12 -12.94
CA ARG A 97 7.19 -0.20 -13.56
C ARG A 97 6.17 -1.07 -12.80
N TYR A 98 6.27 -1.09 -11.48
CA TYR A 98 5.50 -2.02 -10.64
C TYR A 98 4.21 -1.44 -10.08
N SER A 99 3.94 -0.13 -10.21
CA SER A 99 2.77 0.51 -9.59
C SER A 99 1.72 0.91 -10.63
N ASP A 100 0.46 0.79 -10.24
CA ASP A 100 -0.70 1.31 -10.98
C ASP A 100 -1.15 2.66 -10.39
N HIS A 101 -0.90 2.87 -9.10
CA HIS A 101 -1.14 4.12 -8.39
C HIS A 101 0.12 4.52 -7.62
N ILE A 102 0.50 5.81 -7.71
CA ILE A 102 1.62 6.37 -6.96
C ILE A 102 1.14 7.56 -6.16
N VAL A 103 1.31 7.52 -4.84
CA VAL A 103 0.97 8.64 -3.97
C VAL A 103 2.25 9.33 -3.52
N PHE A 104 2.37 10.62 -3.84
CA PHE A 104 3.49 11.46 -3.46
C PHE A 104 3.24 12.13 -2.11
N ASN A 105 4.30 12.30 -1.34
CA ASN A 105 4.23 12.85 0.01
C ASN A 105 4.29 14.39 0.04
N SER A 106 4.70 15.02 -1.05
CA SER A 106 4.86 16.48 -1.16
C SER A 106 4.76 16.96 -2.60
N PHE A 107 4.48 18.25 -2.80
CA PHE A 107 4.58 18.88 -4.11
C PHE A 107 6.00 18.84 -4.69
N HIS A 108 7.04 18.87 -3.82
CA HIS A 108 8.42 18.71 -4.28
C HIS A 108 8.63 17.36 -4.98
N GLN A 109 8.17 16.26 -4.38
CA GLN A 109 8.23 14.94 -5.02
C GLN A 109 7.40 14.89 -6.30
N TRP A 110 6.18 15.40 -6.26
CA TRP A 110 5.31 15.45 -7.42
C TRP A 110 5.98 16.18 -8.57
N ASN A 111 6.45 17.39 -8.35
CA ASN A 111 7.12 18.20 -9.40
C ASN A 111 8.40 17.55 -9.92
N LYS A 112 9.13 16.84 -9.05
CA LYS A 112 10.34 16.13 -9.45
C LYS A 112 10.07 14.95 -10.39
N PHE A 113 8.98 14.22 -10.17
CA PHE A 113 8.75 12.94 -10.84
C PHE A 113 7.56 12.91 -11.81
N LYS A 114 6.69 13.91 -11.82
CA LYS A 114 5.47 13.93 -12.66
C LYS A 114 5.75 13.73 -14.15
N ASP A 115 6.81 14.37 -14.68
CA ASP A 115 7.15 14.24 -16.09
C ASP A 115 7.72 12.84 -16.40
N LYS A 116 8.45 12.25 -15.48
CA LYS A 116 8.95 10.88 -15.60
C LYS A 116 7.80 9.88 -15.63
N VAL A 117 6.80 10.04 -14.75
CA VAL A 117 5.58 9.21 -14.74
C VAL A 117 4.81 9.40 -16.04
N LYS A 118 4.55 10.65 -16.43
CA LYS A 118 3.79 10.99 -17.65
C LYS A 118 4.41 10.41 -18.92
N ASN A 119 5.74 10.44 -19.01
CA ASN A 119 6.49 9.98 -20.18
C ASN A 119 6.82 8.48 -20.15
N SER A 120 6.41 7.75 -19.11
CA SER A 120 6.69 6.31 -18.98
C SER A 120 5.97 5.41 -19.97
N GLY A 121 4.92 5.93 -20.63
CA GLY A 121 4.05 5.14 -21.50
C GLY A 121 3.07 4.20 -20.76
N LYS A 122 3.13 4.14 -19.42
CA LYS A 122 2.20 3.40 -18.58
C LYS A 122 1.13 4.35 -18.04
N GLN A 123 -0.12 3.91 -18.03
CA GLN A 123 -1.19 4.64 -17.36
C GLN A 123 -1.06 4.42 -15.84
N ILE A 124 -0.74 5.50 -15.13
CA ILE A 124 -0.56 5.49 -13.67
C ILE A 124 -1.38 6.62 -13.08
N GLU A 125 -2.20 6.29 -12.10
CA GLU A 125 -2.92 7.30 -11.33
C GLU A 125 -2.02 7.86 -10.22
N CYS A 126 -1.95 9.19 -10.14
CA CYS A 126 -1.12 9.87 -9.16
C CYS A 126 -1.98 10.59 -8.12
N GLY A 127 -1.53 10.54 -6.87
CA GLY A 127 -2.17 11.24 -5.75
C GLY A 127 -1.15 11.96 -4.89
N LEU A 128 -1.67 12.88 -4.04
CA LEU A 128 -0.91 13.56 -3.01
C LEU A 128 -1.46 13.16 -1.64
N ARG A 129 -0.58 12.81 -0.72
CA ARG A 129 -0.97 12.57 0.68
C ARG A 129 -1.14 13.90 1.40
N LEU A 130 -2.31 14.11 1.98
CA LEU A 130 -2.58 15.26 2.83
C LEU A 130 -2.45 14.88 4.32
N ASN A 131 -1.95 15.81 5.12
CA ASN A 131 -1.91 15.73 6.57
C ASN A 131 -2.88 16.77 7.14
N PRO A 132 -4.07 16.35 7.64
CA PRO A 132 -5.08 17.29 8.12
C PRO A 132 -4.74 17.91 9.49
N LYS A 133 -3.59 17.54 10.09
CA LYS A 133 -3.21 17.93 11.47
C LYS A 133 -4.22 17.51 12.54
N TYR A 134 -5.02 16.52 12.22
CA TYR A 134 -6.02 15.96 13.12
C TYR A 134 -5.85 14.44 13.23
N SER A 135 -5.90 13.92 14.43
CA SER A 135 -5.90 12.49 14.71
C SER A 135 -6.59 12.25 16.06
N GLU A 136 -7.31 11.13 16.16
CA GLU A 136 -7.92 10.66 17.41
C GLU A 136 -6.96 9.76 18.21
N ILE A 137 -5.71 9.61 17.74
CA ILE A 137 -4.70 8.78 18.41
C ILE A 137 -4.00 9.62 19.48
N ASP A 138 -4.15 9.22 20.74
CA ASP A 138 -3.58 9.92 21.91
C ASP A 138 -2.06 9.80 22.03
N THR A 139 -1.49 8.70 21.48
CA THR A 139 -0.06 8.41 21.60
C THR A 139 0.70 8.96 20.39
N ASP A 140 1.55 9.96 20.61
CA ASP A 140 2.27 10.71 19.56
C ASP A 140 3.05 9.82 18.60
N ILE A 141 3.70 8.76 19.10
CA ILE A 141 4.51 7.85 18.27
C ILE A 141 3.66 7.08 17.22
N TYR A 142 2.37 6.90 17.48
CA TYR A 142 1.43 6.25 16.56
C TYR A 142 0.57 7.26 15.80
N ASN A 143 0.64 8.54 16.16
CA ASN A 143 -0.13 9.60 15.54
C ASN A 143 0.55 10.08 14.23
N PRO A 144 0.01 9.77 13.03
CA PRO A 144 0.62 10.19 11.77
C PRO A 144 0.53 11.69 11.53
N CYS A 145 -0.27 12.41 12.33
CA CYS A 145 -0.54 13.83 12.18
C CYS A 145 0.05 14.68 13.32
N PHE A 146 0.87 14.07 14.22
CA PHE A 146 1.47 14.84 15.31
C PHE A 146 2.41 15.95 14.80
N THR A 147 2.68 16.94 15.64
CA THR A 147 3.61 18.03 15.30
C THR A 147 5.01 17.50 14.99
N GLY A 148 5.51 17.78 13.78
CA GLY A 148 6.78 17.25 13.28
C GLY A 148 6.67 15.95 12.49
N SER A 149 5.46 15.43 12.25
CA SER A 149 5.26 14.29 11.35
C SER A 149 5.79 14.61 9.95
N ARG A 150 6.52 13.64 9.37
CA ARG A 150 7.01 13.71 7.98
C ARG A 150 5.96 13.32 6.94
N LEU A 151 4.76 12.93 7.37
CA LEU A 151 3.77 12.29 6.52
C LEU A 151 2.74 13.29 5.99
N GLY A 152 2.77 13.47 4.67
CA GLY A 152 1.79 14.28 3.96
C GLY A 152 2.01 15.77 3.98
N ILE A 153 1.24 16.45 3.15
CA ILE A 153 1.23 17.92 2.96
C ILE A 153 0.28 18.51 3.99
N THR A 154 0.76 19.43 4.82
CA THR A 154 -0.10 20.14 5.78
C THR A 154 -0.92 21.23 5.09
N PRO A 155 -2.00 21.74 5.72
CA PRO A 155 -2.80 22.82 5.14
C PRO A 155 -1.98 24.04 4.72
N GLU A 156 -0.94 24.40 5.51
CA GLU A 156 -0.07 25.55 5.22
C GLU A 156 0.88 25.32 4.04
N GLN A 157 1.17 24.05 3.73
CA GLN A 157 2.03 23.64 2.61
C GLN A 157 1.21 23.34 1.34
N PHE A 158 -0.11 23.31 1.45
CA PHE A 158 -0.97 22.97 0.32
C PHE A 158 -1.01 24.11 -0.70
N GLN A 159 -0.71 23.80 -1.95
CA GLN A 159 -0.62 24.75 -3.08
C GLN A 159 -1.51 24.26 -4.23
N PRO A 160 -2.78 24.74 -4.29
CA PRO A 160 -3.75 24.30 -5.30
C PRO A 160 -3.27 24.50 -6.74
N ASP A 161 -2.48 25.54 -6.98
CA ASP A 161 -1.96 25.91 -8.31
C ASP A 161 -0.95 24.89 -8.88
N GLN A 162 -0.51 23.93 -8.06
CA GLN A 162 0.44 22.88 -8.45
C GLN A 162 -0.20 21.52 -8.75
N LEU A 163 -1.52 21.44 -8.74
CA LEU A 163 -2.27 20.22 -9.06
C LEU A 163 -2.34 19.93 -10.56
#